data_f9bfba8f18c76fa6c1b17ca4739d850d
#
_entry.id   f9bfba8f18c76fa6c1b17ca4739d850d
#
_cell.length_a   1.000
_cell.length_b   1.000
_cell.length_c   1.000
_cell.angle_alpha   90.00
_cell.angle_beta   90.00
_cell.angle_gamma   90.00
#
_symmetry.space_group_name_H-M   'P 1'
#
loop_
_entity.id
_entity.type
_entity.pdbx_description
1 polymer ?
#
loop_
_entity_poly.entity_id
_entity_poly.type
_entity_poly.pdbx_seq_one_letter_code
_entity_poly.pdbx_strand_id
1 'polypeptide(L)'
;MLETVNLPIIGNKISSLDAIVEFNKILSMGEQQRLAFARLLLAQPQYAVLDEATSSIDVNNEKLLYTQLQHSNITYISVGHRSILVDYHNCVLRINNDRSYNLMSKSEYHN
;
A
#
# COMPACT_ATOMS: atom_id res chain seq x y z
N MET A 1 -14.31 -1.45 -7.73
CA MET A 1 -13.15 -1.45 -6.81
C MET A 1 -11.86 -1.89 -7.46
N LEU A 2 -11.86 -2.95 -8.27
CA LEU A 2 -10.63 -3.39 -8.96
C LEU A 2 -10.05 -2.33 -9.87
N GLU A 3 -10.89 -1.56 -10.54
CA GLU A 3 -10.46 -0.47 -11.40
C GLU A 3 -9.79 0.65 -10.61
N THR A 4 -10.23 0.87 -9.36
CA THR A 4 -9.68 1.89 -8.47
C THR A 4 -8.20 1.64 -8.20
N VAL A 5 -7.77 0.38 -8.16
CA VAL A 5 -6.38 0.01 -7.92
C VAL A 5 -5.66 -0.43 -9.20
N ASN A 6 -6.26 -0.15 -10.35
CA ASN A 6 -5.68 -0.41 -11.67
C ASN A 6 -5.39 -1.89 -11.92
N LEU A 7 -6.41 -2.73 -11.71
CA LEU A 7 -6.30 -4.18 -11.92
C LEU A 7 -7.35 -4.71 -12.91
N PRO A 8 -7.47 -4.15 -14.12
CA PRO A 8 -8.51 -4.60 -15.06
C PRO A 8 -8.34 -6.06 -15.49
N ILE A 9 -7.12 -6.57 -15.48
CA ILE A 9 -6.80 -7.92 -15.93
C ILE A 9 -7.30 -9.00 -15.00
N ILE A 10 -7.53 -8.70 -13.72
CA ILE A 10 -8.01 -9.69 -12.75
C ILE A 10 -9.36 -10.28 -13.20
N GLY A 11 -10.25 -9.45 -13.72
CA GLY A 11 -11.55 -9.93 -14.20
C GLY A 11 -11.42 -10.96 -15.30
N ASN A 12 -10.35 -10.89 -16.09
CA ASN A 12 -10.10 -11.86 -17.17
C ASN A 12 -9.43 -13.14 -16.67
N LYS A 13 -8.67 -13.06 -15.57
CA LYS A 13 -7.98 -14.22 -15.01
C LYS A 13 -8.88 -15.11 -14.17
N ILE A 14 -9.96 -14.54 -13.62
CA ILE A 14 -10.83 -15.25 -12.69
C ILE A 14 -12.20 -15.44 -13.34
N SER A 15 -12.52 -16.69 -13.66
CA SER A 15 -13.80 -17.02 -14.30
C SER A 15 -14.91 -17.28 -13.28
N SER A 16 -14.56 -17.46 -12.01
CA SER A 16 -15.55 -17.69 -10.95
C SER A 16 -14.98 -17.31 -9.59
N LEU A 17 -15.85 -17.10 -8.61
CA LEU A 17 -15.44 -16.80 -7.25
C LEU A 17 -14.74 -17.98 -6.58
N ASP A 18 -14.95 -19.18 -7.08
CA ASP A 18 -14.27 -20.38 -6.56
C ASP A 18 -12.76 -20.30 -6.78
N ALA A 19 -12.31 -19.51 -7.75
CA ALA A 19 -10.90 -19.31 -8.03
C ALA A 19 -10.18 -18.43 -7.00
N ILE A 20 -10.89 -17.81 -6.06
CA ILE A 20 -10.29 -16.92 -5.07
C ILE A 20 -9.16 -17.60 -4.30
N VAL A 21 -9.33 -18.87 -3.95
CA VAL A 21 -8.31 -19.62 -3.21
C VAL A 21 -7.01 -19.78 -4.01
N GLU A 22 -7.03 -19.52 -5.31
CA GLU A 22 -5.87 -19.66 -6.17
C GLU A 22 -5.23 -18.34 -6.58
N PHE A 23 -5.69 -17.21 -6.00
CA PHE A 23 -5.12 -15.91 -6.31
C PHE A 23 -3.60 -15.90 -6.24
N ASN A 24 -3.01 -16.51 -5.21
CA ASN A 24 -1.57 -16.52 -5.02
C ASN A 24 -0.85 -17.30 -6.10
N LYS A 25 -1.54 -18.16 -6.85
CA LYS A 25 -0.95 -18.96 -7.90
C LYS A 25 -1.00 -18.29 -9.27
N ILE A 26 -1.98 -17.39 -9.49
CA ILE A 26 -2.21 -16.80 -10.80
C ILE A 26 -1.85 -15.32 -10.90
N LEU A 27 -1.62 -14.66 -9.78
CA LEU A 27 -1.29 -13.24 -9.76
C LEU A 27 0.18 -13.01 -9.50
N SER A 28 0.76 -12.00 -10.15
CA SER A 28 2.10 -11.53 -9.82
C SER A 28 2.08 -10.90 -8.43
N MET A 29 3.27 -10.68 -7.86
CA MET A 29 3.38 -10.03 -6.54
C MET A 29 2.78 -8.63 -6.57
N GLY A 30 3.03 -7.86 -7.63
CA GLY A 30 2.44 -6.52 -7.76
C GLY A 30 0.92 -6.57 -7.85
N GLU A 31 0.37 -7.52 -8.59
CA GLU A 31 -1.07 -7.71 -8.66
C GLU A 31 -1.66 -8.10 -7.31
N GLN A 32 -0.98 -8.96 -6.57
CA GLN A 32 -1.40 -9.34 -5.22
C GLN A 32 -1.43 -8.13 -4.29
N GLN A 33 -0.41 -7.28 -4.37
CA GLN A 33 -0.34 -6.07 -3.54
C GLN A 33 -1.47 -5.09 -3.90
N ARG A 34 -1.75 -4.91 -5.19
CA ARG A 34 -2.85 -4.05 -5.61
C ARG A 34 -4.20 -4.59 -5.16
N LEU A 35 -4.36 -5.91 -5.21
CA LEU A 35 -5.59 -6.53 -4.70
C LEU A 35 -5.74 -6.32 -3.20
N ALA A 36 -4.65 -6.42 -2.44
CA ALA A 36 -4.68 -6.17 -1.01
C ALA A 36 -5.10 -4.72 -0.71
N PHE A 37 -4.62 -3.76 -1.49
CA PHE A 37 -5.06 -2.37 -1.36
C PHE A 37 -6.55 -2.21 -1.68
N ALA A 38 -7.04 -2.90 -2.70
CA ALA A 38 -8.48 -2.85 -3.03
C ALA A 38 -9.31 -3.34 -1.86
N ARG A 39 -8.88 -4.43 -1.23
CA ARG A 39 -9.57 -4.98 -0.05
C ARG A 39 -9.54 -4.00 1.11
N LEU A 40 -8.40 -3.34 1.33
CA LEU A 40 -8.24 -2.35 2.39
C LEU A 40 -9.19 -1.17 2.16
N LEU A 41 -9.21 -0.62 0.95
CA LEU A 41 -10.06 0.52 0.61
C LEU A 41 -11.53 0.17 0.70
N LEU A 42 -11.89 -1.06 0.36
CA LEU A 42 -13.27 -1.52 0.44
C LEU A 42 -13.71 -1.71 1.89
N ALA A 43 -12.83 -2.29 2.72
CA ALA A 43 -13.16 -2.59 4.11
C ALA A 43 -13.21 -1.36 5.00
N GLN A 44 -12.46 -0.29 4.65
CA GLN A 44 -12.42 0.97 5.41
C GLN A 44 -12.20 0.76 6.91
N PRO A 45 -11.14 0.03 7.34
CA PRO A 45 -10.87 -0.12 8.76
C PRO A 45 -10.46 1.22 9.37
N GLN A 46 -10.55 1.32 10.69
CA GLN A 46 -10.11 2.52 11.38
C GLN A 46 -8.60 2.67 11.32
N TYR A 47 -7.87 1.57 11.47
CA TYR A 47 -6.41 1.54 11.45
C TYR A 47 -5.89 0.47 10.50
N ALA A 48 -4.76 0.74 9.88
CA ALA A 48 -4.10 -0.22 9.00
C ALA A 48 -2.59 -0.14 9.15
N VAL A 49 -1.92 -1.28 9.08
CA VAL A 49 -0.47 -1.37 9.02
C VAL A 49 -0.10 -1.90 7.63
N LEU A 50 0.74 -1.14 6.93
CA LEU A 50 1.15 -1.44 5.57
C LEU A 50 2.64 -1.79 5.58
N ASP A 51 2.95 -3.09 5.62
CA ASP A 51 4.34 -3.56 5.69
C ASP A 51 4.84 -3.85 4.28
N GLU A 52 5.56 -2.87 3.73
CA GLU A 52 6.10 -2.92 2.37
C GLU A 52 5.03 -3.26 1.33
N ALA A 53 3.85 -2.69 1.51
CA ALA A 53 2.65 -3.09 0.76
C ALA A 53 2.71 -2.72 -0.73
N THR A 54 3.66 -1.87 -1.15
CA THR A 54 3.83 -1.45 -2.54
C THR A 54 5.21 -1.78 -3.10
N SER A 55 5.96 -2.67 -2.44
CA SER A 55 7.34 -2.97 -2.83
C SER A 55 7.48 -3.53 -4.25
N SER A 56 6.46 -4.19 -4.77
CA SER A 56 6.44 -4.78 -6.11
C SER A 56 5.57 -3.99 -7.10
N ILE A 57 5.20 -2.77 -6.73
CA ILE A 57 4.37 -1.90 -7.57
C ILE A 57 5.23 -0.76 -8.08
N ASP A 58 5.03 -0.36 -9.35
CA ASP A 58 5.77 0.75 -9.91
C ASP A 58 5.38 2.08 -9.26
N VAL A 59 6.24 3.09 -9.40
CA VAL A 59 6.08 4.37 -8.70
C VAL A 59 4.75 5.06 -9.05
N ASN A 60 4.32 5.01 -10.29
CA ASN A 60 3.08 5.66 -10.70
C ASN A 60 1.85 5.03 -10.07
N ASN A 61 1.80 3.71 -10.03
CA ASN A 61 0.69 2.99 -9.38
C ASN A 61 0.75 3.11 -7.86
N GLU A 62 1.95 3.09 -7.29
CA GLU A 62 2.13 3.33 -5.85
C GLU A 62 1.56 4.69 -5.45
N LYS A 63 1.88 5.73 -6.22
CA LYS A 63 1.37 7.08 -5.98
C LYS A 63 -0.16 7.10 -6.03
N LEU A 64 -0.76 6.42 -7.00
CA LEU A 64 -2.20 6.35 -7.13
C LEU A 64 -2.85 5.71 -5.91
N LEU A 65 -2.30 4.59 -5.45
CA LEU A 65 -2.84 3.86 -4.30
C LEU A 65 -2.75 4.69 -3.02
N TYR A 66 -1.60 5.30 -2.76
CA TYR A 66 -1.42 6.12 -1.56
C TYR A 66 -2.25 7.39 -1.60
N THR A 67 -2.45 7.97 -2.78
CA THR A 67 -3.33 9.13 -2.91
C THR A 67 -4.76 8.77 -2.51
N GLN A 68 -5.23 7.61 -2.94
CA GLN A 68 -6.56 7.15 -2.55
C GLN A 68 -6.64 6.88 -1.05
N LEU A 69 -5.57 6.31 -0.48
CA LEU A 69 -5.50 6.06 0.96
C LEU A 69 -5.57 7.36 1.76
N GLN A 70 -4.88 8.41 1.30
CA GLN A 70 -4.95 9.73 1.94
C GLN A 70 -6.35 10.32 1.95
N HIS A 71 -7.14 10.04 0.92
CA HIS A 71 -8.51 10.56 0.82
C HIS A 71 -9.52 9.68 1.54
N SER A 72 -9.08 8.56 2.10
CA SER A 72 -9.94 7.69 2.91
C SER A 72 -9.93 8.14 4.37
N ASN A 73 -10.78 7.52 5.19
CA ASN A 73 -10.81 7.79 6.62
C ASN A 73 -9.91 6.83 7.41
N ILE A 74 -9.05 6.08 6.73
CA ILE A 74 -8.17 5.10 7.36
C ILE A 74 -6.96 5.80 7.95
N THR A 75 -6.65 5.54 9.22
CA THR A 75 -5.38 5.94 9.83
C THR A 75 -4.39 4.81 9.58
N TYR A 76 -3.26 5.12 8.98
CA TYR A 76 -2.34 4.07 8.55
C TYR A 76 -0.89 4.35 8.97
N ILE A 77 -0.16 3.25 9.16
CA ILE A 77 1.28 3.23 9.43
C ILE A 77 1.90 2.42 8.31
N SER A 78 2.91 2.98 7.65
CA SER A 78 3.62 2.29 6.57
C SER A 78 5.05 1.96 6.98
N VAL A 79 5.48 0.75 6.68
CA VAL A 79 6.87 0.33 6.78
C VAL A 79 7.39 0.21 5.36
N GLY A 80 8.46 0.94 5.03
CA GLY A 80 9.00 0.92 3.68
C GLY A 80 10.36 1.58 3.59
N HIS A 81 10.98 1.46 2.42
CA HIS A 81 12.32 1.98 2.16
C HIS A 81 12.34 3.11 1.14
N ARG A 82 11.25 3.33 0.43
CA ARG A 82 11.19 4.39 -0.60
C ARG A 82 10.88 5.72 0.07
N SER A 83 11.79 6.67 -0.08
CA SER A 83 11.64 7.99 0.55
C SER A 83 10.41 8.74 0.04
N ILE A 84 9.95 8.44 -1.17
CA ILE A 84 8.74 9.09 -1.72
C ILE A 84 7.49 8.80 -0.89
N LEU A 85 7.46 7.70 -0.14
CA LEU A 85 6.32 7.35 0.70
C LEU A 85 6.10 8.36 1.83
N VAL A 86 7.14 9.05 2.24
CA VAL A 86 7.05 10.06 3.30
C VAL A 86 6.01 11.13 2.97
N ASP A 87 5.85 11.46 1.69
CA ASP A 87 4.91 12.49 1.26
C ASP A 87 3.44 12.16 1.54
N TYR A 88 3.14 10.89 1.79
CA TYR A 88 1.78 10.44 2.08
C TYR A 88 1.52 10.26 3.57
N HIS A 89 2.44 10.73 4.42
CA HIS A 89 2.36 10.56 5.86
C HIS A 89 2.58 11.91 6.56
N ASN A 90 2.17 11.99 7.83
CA ASN A 90 2.34 13.20 8.63
C ASN A 90 3.69 13.25 9.33
N CYS A 91 4.21 12.09 9.72
CA CYS A 91 5.49 12.02 10.42
C CYS A 91 6.23 10.73 10.07
N VAL A 92 7.50 10.71 10.42
CA VAL A 92 8.39 9.59 10.12
C VAL A 92 9.04 9.12 11.42
N LEU A 93 9.01 7.81 11.65
CA LEU A 93 9.78 7.16 12.70
C LEU A 93 10.96 6.48 12.04
N ARG A 94 12.17 7.01 12.26
CA ARG A 94 13.40 6.40 11.74
C ARG A 94 14.01 5.52 12.81
N ILE A 95 14.25 4.26 12.47
CA ILE A 95 14.94 3.32 13.37
C ILE A 95 16.37 3.18 12.88
N ASN A 96 17.31 3.47 13.76
CA ASN A 96 18.73 3.48 13.44
C ASN A 96 19.39 2.12 13.72
N ASN A 97 20.59 1.91 13.16
CA ASN A 97 21.31 0.63 13.32
C ASN A 97 21.69 0.33 14.76
N ASP A 98 21.86 1.35 15.60
CA ASP A 98 22.19 1.20 17.02
C ASP A 98 20.97 1.00 17.91
N ARG A 99 19.80 0.75 17.29
CA ARG A 99 18.50 0.54 17.95
C ARG A 99 17.90 1.80 18.55
N SER A 100 18.51 2.96 18.35
CA SER A 100 17.88 4.23 18.70
C SER A 100 16.84 4.59 17.64
N TYR A 101 15.98 5.55 17.94
CA TYR A 101 14.98 5.99 16.99
C TYR A 101 14.85 7.52 17.03
N ASN A 102 14.33 8.07 15.93
CA ASN A 102 14.01 9.48 15.82
C ASN A 102 12.60 9.61 15.26
N LEU A 103 11.74 10.32 16.00
CA LEU A 103 10.43 10.68 15.50
C LEU A 103 10.49 12.12 15.00
N MET A 104 10.11 12.33 13.75
CA MET A 104 10.23 13.64 13.10
C MET A 104 9.02 13.92 12.23
N SER A 105 8.75 15.21 11.98
CA SER A 105 7.74 15.61 11.03
C SER A 105 8.23 15.33 9.61
N LYS A 106 7.31 15.37 8.65
CA LYS A 106 7.67 15.26 7.24
C LYS A 106 8.68 16.34 6.83
N SER A 107 8.48 17.57 7.31
CA SER A 107 9.40 18.68 7.01
C SER A 107 10.81 18.41 7.54
N GLU A 108 10.93 17.91 8.76
CA GLU A 108 12.22 17.58 9.36
C GLU A 108 12.93 16.48 8.60
N TYR A 109 12.20 15.51 8.10
CA TYR A 109 12.77 14.42 7.32
C TYR A 109 13.40 14.92 6.02
N HIS A 110 12.77 15.89 5.35
CA HIS A 110 13.24 16.43 4.08
C HIS A 110 14.36 17.46 4.25
N ASN A 111 14.58 17.93 5.44
CA ASN A 111 15.71 18.79 5.76
C ASN A 111 16.91 17.94 6.17
#